data_a15ca857da4b6ff9568602d8862e7589
#
_entry.id   a15ca857da4b6ff9568602d8862e7589
#
_cell.length_a   1.000
_cell.length_b   1.000
_cell.length_c   1.000
_cell.angle_alpha   90.00
_cell.angle_beta   90.00
_cell.angle_gamma   90.00
#
_symmetry.space_group_name_H-M   'P 1'
#
loop_
_entity.id
_entity.type
_entity.pdbx_description
1 polymer ?
#
loop_
_entity_poly.entity_id
_entity_poly.type
_entity_poly.pdbx_seq_one_letter_code
_entity_poly.pdbx_strand_id
1 'polypeptide(L)'
;MFHSKLFLSFSLAFLIAGCGGGTGFQPTITGVKPETLQYGKSATIYLGGKDLRSNMVVETNGACVNPSFSSNSTTDILVLNCTVKVVGNFTLTIKTDGGVLVNTTHLTVPNPQVAILTSLGGIVLELEPAAAPITVNNFLSSANSGFYRNTLFHRVISGFMIQGGGYTTGLVKKDGQKDPIVLESNSGLTNLRGTVAMARTNDPNSATSEFFINHVDNGFLNYSATNPGYAVFGKVVQGMEVVDVIASKATAVTNGFSDVPKEDVAITAVLQIK
;
A
#
# COMPACT_ATOMS: atom_id res chain seq x y z
N MET A 1 33.93 54.42 17.16
CA MET A 1 32.98 54.77 18.24
C MET A 1 31.58 54.52 17.70
N PHE A 2 31.02 53.34 17.96
CA PHE A 2 29.58 53.09 17.88
C PHE A 2 29.24 51.98 18.87
N HIS A 3 28.45 52.34 19.88
CA HIS A 3 28.00 51.44 20.95
C HIS A 3 26.83 50.65 20.48
N SER A 4 26.97 49.31 20.48
CA SER A 4 25.84 48.36 20.29
C SER A 4 25.14 48.16 21.63
N LYS A 5 23.86 48.55 21.72
CA LYS A 5 23.00 48.30 22.87
C LYS A 5 22.36 46.90 22.74
N LEU A 6 22.75 46.04 23.67
CA LEU A 6 22.16 44.72 23.89
C LEU A 6 20.79 44.90 24.59
N PHE A 7 19.69 44.58 23.91
CA PHE A 7 18.35 44.48 24.52
C PHE A 7 18.17 43.10 25.13
N LEU A 8 18.19 43.03 26.44
CA LEU A 8 17.80 41.86 27.23
C LEU A 8 16.28 41.86 27.35
N SER A 9 15.60 40.94 26.66
CA SER A 9 14.16 40.70 26.82
C SER A 9 13.93 39.80 28.02
N PHE A 10 13.41 40.35 29.09
CA PHE A 10 12.90 39.60 30.25
C PHE A 10 11.51 39.11 29.94
N SER A 11 11.36 37.82 29.69
CA SER A 11 10.05 37.17 29.65
C SER A 11 9.57 36.93 31.08
N LEU A 12 8.56 37.67 31.48
CA LEU A 12 7.89 37.56 32.77
C LEU A 12 6.96 36.34 32.72
N ALA A 13 7.36 35.23 33.35
CA ALA A 13 6.51 34.07 33.55
C ALA A 13 5.45 34.42 34.62
N PHE A 14 4.20 34.55 34.19
CA PHE A 14 3.05 34.62 35.10
C PHE A 14 2.80 33.22 35.69
N LEU A 15 3.23 33.02 36.93
CA LEU A 15 2.81 31.94 37.78
C LEU A 15 1.37 32.19 38.24
N ILE A 16 0.39 31.58 37.61
CA ILE A 16 -0.97 31.51 38.14
C ILE A 16 -0.97 30.36 39.16
N ALA A 17 -0.83 30.69 40.43
CA ALA A 17 -1.08 29.77 41.53
C ALA A 17 -2.61 29.56 41.65
N GLY A 18 -3.15 28.56 40.96
CA GLY A 18 -4.52 28.07 41.17
C GLY A 18 -4.50 27.01 42.23
N CYS A 19 -4.94 27.34 43.46
CA CYS A 19 -5.28 26.39 44.50
C CYS A 19 -6.49 25.56 44.08
N GLY A 20 -6.30 24.27 43.85
CA GLY A 20 -7.35 23.27 43.64
C GLY A 20 -6.71 21.89 43.75
N GLY A 21 -6.66 21.35 44.98
CA GLY A 21 -6.10 20.04 45.29
C GLY A 21 -6.91 18.90 44.66
N GLY A 22 -6.46 18.41 43.54
CA GLY A 22 -6.71 17.11 42.95
C GLY A 22 -5.44 16.72 42.27
N THR A 23 -4.88 15.55 42.61
CA THR A 23 -3.80 14.93 41.80
C THR A 23 -4.39 14.62 40.44
N GLY A 24 -4.42 15.65 39.57
CA GLY A 24 -4.95 15.53 38.23
C GLY A 24 -4.26 14.38 37.53
N PHE A 25 -5.03 13.48 36.92
CA PHE A 25 -4.58 12.45 36.04
C PHE A 25 -3.64 13.09 34.97
N GLN A 26 -2.36 12.75 35.02
CA GLN A 26 -1.30 13.30 34.18
C GLN A 26 -0.59 12.17 33.42
N PRO A 27 -1.25 11.58 32.41
CA PRO A 27 -0.63 10.50 31.63
C PRO A 27 0.59 11.02 30.87
N THR A 28 1.62 10.20 30.81
CA THR A 28 2.81 10.48 30.02
C THR A 28 3.12 9.31 29.11
N ILE A 29 3.50 9.59 27.85
CA ILE A 29 4.01 8.59 26.92
C ILE A 29 5.51 8.87 26.70
N THR A 30 6.34 7.89 27.01
CA THR A 30 7.80 7.98 26.92
C THR A 30 8.35 7.20 25.72
N GLY A 31 7.54 6.34 25.10
CA GLY A 31 7.94 5.57 23.93
C GLY A 31 6.75 5.12 23.08
N VAL A 32 6.94 5.14 21.77
CA VAL A 32 5.99 4.61 20.79
C VAL A 32 6.74 3.60 19.93
N LYS A 33 6.29 2.36 19.95
CA LYS A 33 6.92 1.26 19.20
C LYS A 33 5.86 0.54 18.36
N PRO A 34 5.79 0.80 17.05
CA PRO A 34 4.97 0.00 16.17
C PRO A 34 5.62 -1.37 15.96
N GLU A 35 4.79 -2.40 15.81
CA GLU A 35 5.17 -3.61 15.07
C GLU A 35 5.26 -3.28 13.59
N THR A 36 5.38 -4.27 12.72
CA THR A 36 5.48 -4.04 11.28
C THR A 36 4.24 -3.28 10.76
N LEU A 37 4.43 -2.06 10.27
CA LEU A 37 3.39 -1.27 9.62
C LEU A 37 3.34 -1.64 8.14
N GLN A 38 2.27 -2.33 7.74
CA GLN A 38 2.04 -2.72 6.34
C GLN A 38 0.70 -2.18 5.85
N TYR A 39 0.72 -1.58 4.66
CA TYR A 39 -0.50 -1.10 4.01
C TYR A 39 -1.54 -2.22 3.85
N GLY A 40 -2.78 -1.94 4.19
CA GLY A 40 -3.89 -2.89 4.09
C GLY A 40 -3.95 -3.94 5.20
N LYS A 41 -3.00 -3.98 6.12
CA LYS A 41 -2.93 -4.96 7.23
C LYS A 41 -3.28 -4.33 8.57
N SER A 42 -3.65 -5.19 9.52
CA SER A 42 -3.73 -4.82 10.93
C SER A 42 -2.33 -4.54 11.46
N ALA A 43 -2.22 -3.49 12.27
CA ALA A 43 -0.98 -3.11 12.95
C ALA A 43 -1.22 -3.03 14.46
N THR A 44 -0.18 -3.35 15.22
CA THR A 44 -0.11 -3.18 16.66
C THR A 44 0.94 -2.11 16.98
N ILE A 45 0.58 -1.13 17.81
CA ILE A 45 1.47 -0.05 18.24
C ILE A 45 1.49 -0.03 19.77
N TYR A 46 2.66 -0.23 20.36
CA TYR A 46 2.87 -0.16 21.80
C TYR A 46 3.19 1.26 22.21
N LEU A 47 2.44 1.79 23.17
CA LEU A 47 2.63 3.10 23.78
C LEU A 47 3.08 2.87 25.23
N GLY A 48 4.37 3.06 25.50
CA GLY A 48 4.95 2.94 26.83
C GLY A 48 4.90 4.27 27.57
N GLY A 49 4.57 4.23 28.88
CA GLY A 49 4.46 5.48 29.65
C GLY A 49 4.09 5.25 31.11
N LYS A 50 3.36 6.21 31.68
CA LYS A 50 2.79 6.12 33.04
C LYS A 50 1.39 6.68 33.05
N ASP A 51 0.57 6.16 33.95
CA ASP A 51 -0.83 6.58 34.16
C ASP A 51 -1.68 6.55 32.90
N LEU A 52 -1.39 5.59 31.98
CA LEU A 52 -2.11 5.41 30.73
C LEU A 52 -3.49 4.78 30.97
N ARG A 53 -4.46 5.09 30.11
CA ARG A 53 -5.82 4.53 30.18
C ARG A 53 -6.38 4.23 28.80
N SER A 54 -7.18 3.20 28.67
CA SER A 54 -7.80 2.76 27.43
C SER A 54 -8.91 3.68 26.90
N ASN A 55 -9.32 4.69 27.66
CA ASN A 55 -10.26 5.74 27.20
C ASN A 55 -9.56 6.95 26.55
N MET A 56 -8.24 6.90 26.34
CA MET A 56 -7.51 7.94 25.61
C MET A 56 -7.97 7.99 24.16
N VAL A 57 -7.90 9.18 23.58
CA VAL A 57 -8.30 9.44 22.19
C VAL A 57 -7.10 9.34 21.27
N VAL A 58 -7.28 8.63 20.15
CA VAL A 58 -6.25 8.39 19.12
C VAL A 58 -6.65 9.11 17.83
N GLU A 59 -5.78 9.95 17.31
CA GLU A 59 -5.95 10.63 16.03
C GLU A 59 -4.80 10.24 15.09
N THR A 60 -5.12 9.82 13.87
CA THR A 60 -4.14 9.34 12.88
C THR A 60 -4.37 9.95 11.49
N ASN A 61 -5.27 10.94 11.36
CA ASN A 61 -5.65 11.54 10.08
C ASN A 61 -6.02 10.52 9.00
N GLY A 62 -6.71 9.44 9.41
CA GLY A 62 -7.15 8.36 8.51
C GLY A 62 -6.09 7.33 8.14
N ALA A 63 -4.86 7.49 8.61
CA ALA A 63 -3.78 6.54 8.32
C ALA A 63 -3.98 5.17 8.97
N CYS A 64 -4.58 5.18 10.14
CA CYS A 64 -4.84 4.03 10.97
C CYS A 64 -6.34 4.02 11.30
N VAL A 65 -7.12 3.21 10.59
CA VAL A 65 -8.58 3.18 10.75
C VAL A 65 -9.01 2.13 11.78
N ASN A 66 -10.17 2.37 12.39
CA ASN A 66 -10.72 1.55 13.48
C ASN A 66 -9.74 1.37 14.65
N PRO A 67 -9.13 2.47 15.16
CA PRO A 67 -8.21 2.36 16.30
C PRO A 67 -8.94 1.85 17.53
N SER A 68 -8.33 0.91 18.23
CA SER A 68 -8.86 0.37 19.51
C SER A 68 -7.72 -0.06 20.42
N PHE A 69 -7.89 0.12 21.72
CA PHE A 69 -6.94 -0.42 22.68
C PHE A 69 -7.29 -1.87 23.02
N SER A 70 -6.27 -2.72 23.05
CA SER A 70 -6.40 -4.11 23.45
C SER A 70 -6.74 -4.23 24.94
N SER A 71 -7.46 -5.30 25.32
CA SER A 71 -7.70 -5.68 26.71
C SER A 71 -6.41 -6.01 27.50
N ASN A 72 -5.32 -6.27 26.80
CA ASN A 72 -3.99 -6.50 27.40
C ASN A 72 -3.24 -5.19 27.73
N SER A 73 -3.88 -4.03 27.54
CA SER A 73 -3.32 -2.74 27.93
C SER A 73 -3.27 -2.60 29.46
N THR A 74 -2.22 -1.95 29.94
CA THR A 74 -1.98 -1.63 31.36
C THR A 74 -1.81 -0.12 31.54
N THR A 75 -1.61 0.34 32.77
CA THR A 75 -1.32 1.76 33.07
C THR A 75 0.08 2.20 32.58
N ASP A 76 0.97 1.27 32.27
CA ASP A 76 2.34 1.53 31.81
C ASP A 76 2.51 1.23 30.31
N ILE A 77 1.64 0.42 29.72
CA ILE A 77 1.67 0.06 28.31
C ILE A 77 0.26 0.01 27.75
N LEU A 78 -0.06 0.88 26.77
CA LEU A 78 -1.24 0.71 25.94
C LEU A 78 -0.86 0.00 24.63
N VAL A 79 -1.71 -0.94 24.24
CA VAL A 79 -1.58 -1.70 23.00
C VAL A 79 -2.67 -1.23 22.06
N LEU A 80 -2.29 -0.38 21.10
CA LEU A 80 -3.18 0.17 20.09
C LEU A 80 -3.19 -0.74 18.85
N ASN A 81 -4.37 -1.21 18.47
CA ASN A 81 -4.60 -1.94 17.23
C ASN A 81 -5.37 -1.09 16.22
N CYS A 82 -5.05 -1.20 14.95
CA CYS A 82 -5.77 -0.52 13.87
C CYS A 82 -5.45 -1.17 12.51
N THR A 83 -6.14 -0.75 11.45
CA THR A 83 -5.81 -1.16 10.08
C THR A 83 -5.14 0.01 9.35
N VAL A 84 -3.96 -0.25 8.78
CA VAL A 84 -3.18 0.76 8.03
C VAL A 84 -3.80 0.99 6.66
N LYS A 85 -4.07 2.27 6.30
CA LYS A 85 -4.74 2.65 5.04
C LYS A 85 -4.00 3.68 4.20
N VAL A 86 -2.85 4.17 4.67
CA VAL A 86 -2.00 5.10 3.90
C VAL A 86 -0.57 4.59 3.86
N VAL A 87 0.21 5.12 2.94
CA VAL A 87 1.66 4.99 2.85
C VAL A 87 2.33 6.33 3.11
N GLY A 88 3.63 6.32 3.38
CA GLY A 88 4.39 7.52 3.73
C GLY A 88 4.30 7.88 5.21
N ASN A 89 4.57 9.14 5.51
CA ASN A 89 4.60 9.63 6.88
C ASN A 89 3.20 10.02 7.35
N PHE A 90 2.85 9.62 8.56
CA PHE A 90 1.65 10.08 9.24
C PHE A 90 1.93 10.44 10.69
N THR A 91 1.04 11.23 11.27
CA THR A 91 1.14 11.66 12.67
C THR A 91 0.16 10.84 13.51
N LEU A 92 0.68 10.21 14.56
CA LEU A 92 -0.10 9.58 15.62
C LEU A 92 -0.17 10.57 16.79
N THR A 93 -1.36 11.06 17.10
CA THR A 93 -1.63 11.97 18.21
C THR A 93 -2.46 11.26 19.26
N ILE A 94 -2.02 11.31 20.51
CA ILE A 94 -2.71 10.73 21.67
C ILE A 94 -3.13 11.85 22.61
N LYS A 95 -4.40 11.86 22.98
CA LYS A 95 -5.01 12.83 23.91
C LYS A 95 -5.69 12.11 25.06
N THR A 96 -5.89 12.78 26.17
CA THR A 96 -6.82 12.31 27.20
C THR A 96 -8.24 12.34 26.66
N ASP A 97 -9.20 11.71 27.35
CA ASP A 97 -10.64 11.82 27.06
C ASP A 97 -11.18 13.26 27.18
N GLY A 98 -10.53 14.10 28.01
CA GLY A 98 -10.77 15.55 28.09
C GLY A 98 -10.08 16.38 26.99
N GLY A 99 -9.45 15.75 26.00
CA GLY A 99 -8.84 16.43 24.86
C GLY A 99 -7.44 17.02 25.10
N VAL A 100 -6.83 16.78 26.27
CA VAL A 100 -5.47 17.27 26.57
C VAL A 100 -4.45 16.43 25.81
N LEU A 101 -3.55 17.10 25.08
CA LEU A 101 -2.48 16.45 24.33
C LEU A 101 -1.52 15.72 25.28
N VAL A 102 -1.25 14.45 25.03
CA VAL A 102 -0.32 13.60 25.78
C VAL A 102 0.94 13.32 24.96
N ASN A 103 0.78 12.99 23.66
CA ASN A 103 1.91 12.69 22.79
C ASN A 103 1.57 12.96 21.32
N THR A 104 2.60 13.29 20.55
CA THR A 104 2.57 13.32 19.08
C THR A 104 3.82 12.65 18.54
N THR A 105 3.64 11.64 17.68
CA THR A 105 4.74 10.88 17.09
C THR A 105 4.52 10.73 15.57
N HIS A 106 5.60 10.79 14.81
CA HIS A 106 5.59 10.51 13.37
C HIS A 106 5.95 9.06 13.12
N LEU A 107 5.12 8.39 12.33
CA LEU A 107 5.31 7.01 11.90
C LEU A 107 5.36 6.96 10.37
N THR A 108 6.08 5.99 9.82
CA THR A 108 6.21 5.81 8.37
C THR A 108 5.71 4.44 7.96
N VAL A 109 4.80 4.41 6.99
CA VAL A 109 4.35 3.19 6.32
C VAL A 109 5.02 3.12 4.95
N PRO A 110 5.81 2.09 4.66
CA PRO A 110 6.42 1.93 3.34
C PRO A 110 5.37 1.59 2.28
N ASN A 111 5.71 1.84 1.01
CA ASN A 111 4.94 1.29 -0.11
C ASN A 111 4.90 -0.23 -0.02
N PRO A 112 3.74 -0.86 -0.27
CA PRO A 112 3.62 -2.31 -0.21
C PRO A 112 4.43 -2.97 -1.31
N GLN A 113 5.13 -4.05 -0.96
CA GLN A 113 5.82 -4.89 -1.92
C GLN A 113 5.16 -6.26 -1.99
N VAL A 114 5.10 -6.79 -3.21
CA VAL A 114 4.47 -8.08 -3.50
C VAL A 114 5.42 -8.95 -4.32
N ALA A 115 5.65 -10.16 -3.85
CA ALA A 115 6.38 -11.19 -4.61
C ALA A 115 5.40 -12.00 -5.46
N ILE A 116 5.61 -12.01 -6.77
CA ILE A 116 4.95 -12.91 -7.73
C ILE A 116 5.93 -14.06 -7.97
N LEU A 117 5.60 -15.25 -7.49
CA LEU A 117 6.37 -16.47 -7.73
C LEU A 117 5.83 -17.14 -8.99
N THR A 118 6.71 -17.38 -9.95
CA THR A 118 6.35 -18.03 -11.21
C THR A 118 7.11 -19.34 -11.42
N SER A 119 6.73 -20.13 -12.40
CA SER A 119 7.48 -21.33 -12.81
C SER A 119 8.88 -20.99 -13.38
N LEU A 120 9.18 -19.71 -13.65
CA LEU A 120 10.42 -19.26 -14.26
C LEU A 120 11.27 -18.37 -13.32
N GLY A 121 10.79 -18.08 -12.10
CA GLY A 121 11.47 -17.25 -11.12
C GLY A 121 10.54 -16.29 -10.40
N GLY A 122 11.09 -15.47 -9.50
CA GLY A 122 10.36 -14.49 -8.71
C GLY A 122 10.44 -13.09 -9.31
N ILE A 123 9.34 -12.34 -9.21
CA ILE A 123 9.25 -10.93 -9.57
C ILE A 123 8.75 -10.18 -8.33
N VAL A 124 9.42 -9.10 -7.92
CA VAL A 124 8.94 -8.26 -6.81
C VAL A 124 8.44 -6.95 -7.38
N LEU A 125 7.18 -6.65 -7.08
CA LEU A 125 6.54 -5.38 -7.38
C LEU A 125 6.56 -4.47 -6.14
N GLU A 126 6.80 -3.18 -6.33
CA GLU A 126 6.45 -2.12 -5.39
C GLU A 126 5.19 -1.44 -5.91
N LEU A 127 4.16 -1.34 -5.05
CA LEU A 127 2.86 -0.79 -5.43
C LEU A 127 2.72 0.66 -4.97
N GLU A 128 1.89 1.44 -5.66
CA GLU A 128 1.74 2.88 -5.48
C GLU A 128 0.30 3.24 -5.03
N PRO A 129 -0.11 2.90 -3.78
CA PRO A 129 -1.48 3.14 -3.31
C PRO A 129 -1.82 4.63 -3.16
N ALA A 130 -0.83 5.52 -3.09
CA ALA A 130 -1.07 6.95 -3.10
C ALA A 130 -1.59 7.45 -4.47
N ALA A 131 -1.17 6.81 -5.56
CA ALA A 131 -1.53 7.17 -6.92
C ALA A 131 -2.75 6.38 -7.46
N ALA A 132 -2.89 5.11 -7.05
CA ALA A 132 -3.94 4.21 -7.53
C ALA A 132 -4.51 3.36 -6.38
N PRO A 133 -5.20 3.97 -5.38
CA PRO A 133 -5.64 3.28 -4.16
C PRO A 133 -6.65 2.17 -4.42
N ILE A 134 -7.62 2.36 -5.32
CA ILE A 134 -8.65 1.36 -5.65
C ILE A 134 -7.98 0.14 -6.32
N THR A 135 -7.11 0.40 -7.29
CA THR A 135 -6.40 -0.63 -8.05
C THR A 135 -5.46 -1.44 -7.15
N VAL A 136 -4.66 -0.78 -6.30
CA VAL A 136 -3.78 -1.45 -5.35
C VAL A 136 -4.57 -2.29 -4.35
N ASN A 137 -5.67 -1.77 -3.80
CA ASN A 137 -6.51 -2.52 -2.87
C ASN A 137 -7.14 -3.75 -3.54
N ASN A 138 -7.60 -3.65 -4.78
CA ASN A 138 -8.14 -4.76 -5.57
C ASN A 138 -7.07 -5.84 -5.79
N PHE A 139 -5.87 -5.45 -6.24
CA PHE A 139 -4.76 -6.37 -6.48
C PHE A 139 -4.30 -7.06 -5.18
N LEU A 140 -4.07 -6.31 -4.10
CA LEU A 140 -3.68 -6.87 -2.80
C LEU A 140 -4.74 -7.78 -2.21
N SER A 141 -6.02 -7.44 -2.37
CA SER A 141 -7.11 -8.28 -1.90
C SER A 141 -7.15 -9.63 -2.65
N SER A 142 -6.91 -9.63 -3.96
CA SER A 142 -6.82 -10.85 -4.78
C SER A 142 -5.55 -11.66 -4.44
N ALA A 143 -4.42 -10.99 -4.22
CA ALA A 143 -3.17 -11.63 -3.78
C ALA A 143 -3.33 -12.29 -2.40
N ASN A 144 -3.86 -11.55 -1.41
CA ASN A 144 -4.02 -12.02 -0.03
C ASN A 144 -5.06 -13.14 0.11
N SER A 145 -6.06 -13.24 -0.80
CA SER A 145 -7.00 -14.36 -0.86
C SER A 145 -6.44 -15.60 -1.56
N GLY A 146 -5.23 -15.51 -2.12
CA GLY A 146 -4.63 -16.60 -2.90
C GLY A 146 -5.21 -16.76 -4.30
N PHE A 147 -6.01 -15.79 -4.78
CA PHE A 147 -6.69 -15.88 -6.08
C PHE A 147 -5.71 -16.15 -7.23
N TYR A 148 -4.52 -15.52 -7.23
CA TYR A 148 -3.55 -15.65 -8.33
C TYR A 148 -2.85 -17.01 -8.42
N ARG A 149 -2.97 -17.86 -7.39
CA ARG A 149 -2.34 -19.19 -7.41
C ARG A 149 -2.87 -20.02 -8.58
N ASN A 150 -1.95 -20.61 -9.35
CA ASN A 150 -2.22 -21.42 -10.55
C ASN A 150 -2.89 -20.63 -11.71
N THR A 151 -2.80 -19.30 -11.72
CA THR A 151 -3.08 -18.53 -12.92
C THR A 151 -1.85 -18.50 -13.82
N LEU A 152 -2.02 -18.11 -15.08
CA LEU A 152 -0.97 -18.07 -16.09
C LEU A 152 -0.66 -16.63 -16.50
N PHE A 153 0.56 -16.40 -16.99
CA PHE A 153 0.83 -15.37 -17.99
C PHE A 153 0.33 -15.93 -19.34
N HIS A 154 -0.93 -15.68 -19.64
CA HIS A 154 -1.64 -16.29 -20.77
C HIS A 154 -1.49 -15.51 -22.08
N ARG A 155 -0.96 -14.28 -22.04
CA ARG A 155 -0.67 -13.47 -23.24
C ARG A 155 0.67 -12.79 -23.08
N VAL A 156 1.59 -13.08 -24.00
CA VAL A 156 2.97 -12.62 -23.97
C VAL A 156 3.37 -12.09 -25.33
N ILE A 157 3.75 -10.82 -25.40
CA ILE A 157 4.21 -10.17 -26.64
C ILE A 157 5.58 -9.54 -26.36
N SER A 158 6.62 -10.11 -26.97
CA SER A 158 7.97 -9.55 -26.91
C SER A 158 8.00 -8.13 -27.47
N GLY A 159 8.71 -7.22 -26.81
CA GLY A 159 8.72 -5.81 -27.18
C GLY A 159 7.42 -5.05 -26.88
N PHE A 160 6.53 -5.64 -26.04
CA PHE A 160 5.31 -4.99 -25.58
C PHE A 160 5.07 -5.25 -24.08
N MET A 161 4.43 -6.38 -23.71
CA MET A 161 4.06 -6.68 -22.32
C MET A 161 3.87 -8.19 -22.09
N ILE A 162 3.82 -8.59 -20.83
CA ILE A 162 3.36 -9.90 -20.39
C ILE A 162 2.09 -9.73 -19.54
N GLN A 163 0.99 -10.40 -19.88
CA GLN A 163 -0.32 -10.30 -19.23
C GLN A 163 -0.72 -11.63 -18.59
N GLY A 164 -1.22 -11.55 -17.36
CA GLY A 164 -1.64 -12.73 -16.59
C GLY A 164 -2.72 -12.43 -15.54
N GLY A 165 -3.00 -13.42 -14.69
CA GLY A 165 -3.88 -13.29 -13.53
C GLY A 165 -5.36 -13.52 -13.77
N GLY A 166 -5.76 -14.06 -14.96
CA GLY A 166 -7.17 -14.31 -15.28
C GLY A 166 -7.51 -15.75 -15.60
N TYR A 167 -6.55 -16.52 -16.12
CA TYR A 167 -6.77 -17.86 -16.68
C TYR A 167 -5.83 -18.88 -16.05
N THR A 168 -6.30 -20.13 -15.97
CA THR A 168 -5.53 -21.31 -15.54
C THR A 168 -5.12 -22.14 -16.75
N THR A 169 -4.38 -23.24 -16.53
CA THR A 169 -4.01 -24.21 -17.57
C THR A 169 -5.21 -24.60 -18.43
N GLY A 170 -5.00 -24.67 -19.75
CA GLY A 170 -6.06 -24.87 -20.73
C GLY A 170 -6.83 -23.61 -21.08
N LEU A 171 -6.40 -22.42 -20.61
CA LEU A 171 -7.05 -21.10 -20.81
C LEU A 171 -8.48 -21.06 -20.26
N VAL A 172 -8.71 -21.76 -19.16
CA VAL A 172 -9.97 -21.72 -18.43
C VAL A 172 -9.97 -20.44 -17.57
N LYS A 173 -11.00 -19.60 -17.73
CA LYS A 173 -11.18 -18.41 -16.89
C LYS A 173 -11.30 -18.83 -15.43
N LYS A 174 -10.50 -18.25 -14.55
CA LYS A 174 -10.53 -18.59 -13.14
C LYS A 174 -11.73 -17.98 -12.44
N ASP A 175 -12.47 -18.80 -11.71
CA ASP A 175 -13.61 -18.36 -10.89
C ASP A 175 -13.15 -17.58 -9.66
N GLY A 176 -14.05 -16.75 -9.11
CA GLY A 176 -13.78 -15.95 -7.91
C GLY A 176 -13.09 -14.61 -8.19
N GLN A 177 -13.14 -14.14 -9.44
CA GLN A 177 -12.79 -12.75 -9.73
C GLN A 177 -13.72 -11.80 -8.96
N LYS A 178 -13.17 -10.67 -8.56
CA LYS A 178 -13.95 -9.61 -7.91
C LYS A 178 -14.74 -8.79 -8.92
N ASP A 179 -15.64 -7.96 -8.41
CA ASP A 179 -16.35 -6.97 -9.22
C ASP A 179 -15.37 -6.01 -9.92
N PRO A 180 -15.75 -5.52 -11.09
CA PRO A 180 -14.98 -4.53 -11.81
C PRO A 180 -14.75 -3.26 -10.97
N ILE A 181 -13.59 -2.63 -11.19
CA ILE A 181 -13.18 -1.41 -10.47
C ILE A 181 -13.15 -0.20 -11.39
N VAL A 182 -13.31 1.00 -10.80
CA VAL A 182 -13.15 2.28 -11.49
C VAL A 182 -11.71 2.45 -11.95
N LEU A 183 -11.55 3.01 -13.17
CA LEU A 183 -10.26 3.25 -13.79
C LEU A 183 -9.52 4.40 -13.10
N GLU A 184 -8.27 4.17 -12.70
CA GLU A 184 -7.36 5.17 -12.09
C GLU A 184 -6.17 5.50 -13.00
N SER A 185 -6.36 5.55 -14.32
CA SER A 185 -5.27 5.78 -15.29
C SER A 185 -4.74 7.22 -15.29
N ASN A 186 -5.54 8.19 -14.83
CA ASN A 186 -5.12 9.60 -14.72
C ASN A 186 -4.42 9.89 -13.36
N SER A 187 -3.55 8.99 -12.94
CA SER A 187 -2.83 9.06 -11.65
C SER A 187 -1.47 9.77 -11.73
N GLY A 188 -1.05 10.17 -12.94
CA GLY A 188 0.30 10.70 -13.20
C GLY A 188 1.36 9.61 -13.42
N LEU A 189 1.03 8.33 -13.19
CA LEU A 189 1.90 7.20 -13.51
C LEU A 189 1.78 6.85 -15.01
N THR A 190 2.88 6.40 -15.60
CA THR A 190 2.98 6.10 -17.02
C THR A 190 3.43 4.67 -17.28
N ASN A 191 3.04 4.10 -18.43
CA ASN A 191 3.36 2.74 -18.84
C ASN A 191 4.81 2.65 -19.39
N LEU A 192 5.78 2.77 -18.51
CA LEU A 192 7.21 2.58 -18.82
C LEU A 192 7.61 1.12 -18.60
N ARG A 193 8.76 0.73 -19.16
CA ARG A 193 9.34 -0.60 -18.91
C ARG A 193 9.39 -0.91 -17.41
N GLY A 194 8.91 -2.10 -17.05
CA GLY A 194 8.86 -2.59 -15.69
C GLY A 194 7.67 -2.09 -14.87
N THR A 195 6.83 -1.19 -15.36
CA THR A 195 5.60 -0.83 -14.64
C THR A 195 4.53 -1.92 -14.79
N VAL A 196 3.68 -2.04 -13.77
CA VAL A 196 2.53 -2.96 -13.76
C VAL A 196 1.23 -2.15 -13.84
N ALA A 197 0.33 -2.59 -14.74
CA ALA A 197 -0.97 -1.97 -14.94
C ALA A 197 -2.10 -3.01 -15.01
N MET A 198 -3.36 -2.58 -14.73
CA MET A 198 -4.52 -3.46 -14.85
C MET A 198 -4.95 -3.61 -16.30
N ALA A 199 -5.14 -4.86 -16.72
CA ALA A 199 -5.81 -5.16 -17.98
C ALA A 199 -7.33 -4.91 -17.84
N ARG A 200 -7.97 -4.54 -18.94
CA ARG A 200 -9.41 -4.25 -19.03
C ARG A 200 -9.94 -4.54 -20.42
N THR A 201 -11.25 -4.61 -20.57
CA THR A 201 -11.94 -4.62 -21.86
C THR A 201 -11.99 -3.18 -22.45
N ASN A 202 -12.81 -3.00 -23.49
CA ASN A 202 -13.06 -1.66 -24.04
C ASN A 202 -13.78 -0.73 -23.05
N ASP A 203 -14.53 -1.28 -22.09
CA ASP A 203 -15.10 -0.50 -21.00
C ASP A 203 -13.96 -0.07 -20.03
N PRO A 204 -13.78 1.24 -19.81
CA PRO A 204 -12.75 1.74 -18.90
C PRO A 204 -12.84 1.17 -17.48
N ASN A 205 -14.04 0.90 -16.97
CA ASN A 205 -14.28 0.43 -15.60
C ASN A 205 -14.50 -1.10 -15.53
N SER A 206 -13.83 -1.88 -16.38
CA SER A 206 -14.02 -3.34 -16.47
C SER A 206 -12.87 -4.15 -15.87
N ALA A 207 -11.85 -3.53 -15.32
CA ALA A 207 -10.71 -4.22 -14.73
C ALA A 207 -11.14 -5.03 -13.50
N THR A 208 -10.72 -6.30 -13.43
CA THR A 208 -11.02 -7.21 -12.30
C THR A 208 -9.74 -7.75 -11.65
N SER A 209 -9.14 -8.80 -12.21
CA SER A 209 -7.94 -9.45 -11.66
C SER A 209 -6.75 -9.46 -12.61
N GLU A 210 -6.97 -9.33 -13.92
CA GLU A 210 -5.90 -9.41 -14.90
C GLU A 210 -5.00 -8.17 -14.85
N PHE A 211 -3.69 -8.39 -14.90
CA PHE A 211 -2.68 -7.35 -14.92
C PHE A 211 -1.65 -7.64 -16.01
N PHE A 212 -0.89 -6.62 -16.39
CA PHE A 212 0.26 -6.79 -17.26
C PHE A 212 1.49 -6.04 -16.75
N ILE A 213 2.67 -6.55 -17.08
CA ILE A 213 3.95 -5.91 -16.81
C ILE A 213 4.51 -5.43 -18.16
N ASN A 214 4.83 -4.16 -18.25
CA ASN A 214 5.38 -3.55 -19.45
C ASN A 214 6.81 -4.06 -19.69
N HIS A 215 7.05 -4.73 -20.83
CA HIS A 215 8.37 -5.20 -21.21
C HIS A 215 9.23 -4.06 -21.80
N VAL A 216 8.60 -3.07 -22.40
CA VAL A 216 9.20 -1.83 -22.94
C VAL A 216 8.36 -0.63 -22.54
N ASP A 217 8.78 0.57 -22.92
CA ASP A 217 7.98 1.79 -22.76
C ASP A 217 6.80 1.79 -23.74
N ASN A 218 5.58 1.83 -23.19
CA ASN A 218 4.32 1.75 -23.91
C ASN A 218 3.50 3.03 -23.74
N GLY A 219 4.03 4.18 -24.13
CA GLY A 219 3.42 5.50 -23.94
C GLY A 219 2.01 5.64 -24.54
N PHE A 220 1.67 4.85 -25.57
CA PHE A 220 0.34 4.82 -26.17
C PHE A 220 -0.74 4.21 -25.27
N LEU A 221 -0.36 3.53 -24.18
CA LEU A 221 -1.25 3.00 -23.14
C LEU A 221 -1.52 4.04 -22.04
N ASN A 222 -0.90 5.22 -22.08
CA ASN A 222 -1.10 6.25 -21.08
C ASN A 222 -2.45 6.96 -21.27
N TYR A 223 -2.95 7.51 -20.17
CA TYR A 223 -4.10 8.40 -20.20
C TYR A 223 -3.82 9.63 -21.04
N SER A 224 -4.80 10.04 -21.83
CA SER A 224 -4.83 11.33 -22.53
C SER A 224 -6.27 11.82 -22.67
N ALA A 225 -6.49 13.03 -23.18
CA ALA A 225 -7.82 13.56 -23.41
C ALA A 225 -8.70 12.70 -24.34
N THR A 226 -8.06 11.87 -25.21
CA THR A 226 -8.75 11.02 -26.20
C THR A 226 -8.57 9.53 -25.92
N ASN A 227 -7.79 9.15 -24.92
CA ASN A 227 -7.50 7.76 -24.56
C ASN A 227 -7.67 7.57 -23.05
N PRO A 228 -8.62 6.74 -22.59
CA PRO A 228 -8.76 6.45 -21.16
C PRO A 228 -7.53 5.78 -20.55
N GLY A 229 -6.64 5.19 -21.34
CA GLY A 229 -5.41 4.55 -20.89
C GLY A 229 -5.60 3.32 -20.01
N TYR A 230 -4.53 2.91 -19.34
CA TYR A 230 -4.49 1.78 -18.41
C TYR A 230 -3.91 2.25 -17.07
N ALA A 231 -4.53 1.81 -15.97
CA ALA A 231 -4.14 2.21 -14.63
C ALA A 231 -2.84 1.52 -14.21
N VAL A 232 -1.73 2.26 -14.28
CA VAL A 232 -0.46 1.87 -13.67
C VAL A 232 -0.61 1.98 -12.16
N PHE A 233 -0.23 0.92 -11.43
CA PHE A 233 -0.39 0.87 -9.98
C PHE A 233 0.86 0.41 -9.22
N GLY A 234 1.99 0.22 -9.93
CA GLY A 234 3.27 -0.18 -9.35
C GLY A 234 4.34 -0.43 -10.41
N LYS A 235 5.47 -0.91 -9.94
CA LYS A 235 6.63 -1.22 -10.78
C LYS A 235 7.41 -2.43 -10.25
N VAL A 236 8.12 -3.11 -11.13
CA VAL A 236 9.09 -4.16 -10.79
C VAL A 236 10.29 -3.50 -10.11
N VAL A 237 10.63 -3.96 -8.92
CA VAL A 237 11.84 -3.54 -8.18
C VAL A 237 12.90 -4.65 -8.11
N GLN A 238 12.50 -5.90 -8.40
CA GLN A 238 13.40 -7.04 -8.52
C GLN A 238 12.80 -8.09 -9.47
N GLY A 239 13.63 -8.79 -10.25
CA GLY A 239 13.18 -9.85 -11.14
C GLY A 239 12.76 -9.36 -12.53
N MET A 240 13.27 -8.22 -13.01
CA MET A 240 12.99 -7.76 -14.37
C MET A 240 13.59 -8.71 -15.42
N GLU A 241 14.67 -9.41 -15.10
CA GLU A 241 15.25 -10.49 -15.91
C GLU A 241 14.29 -11.68 -16.06
N VAL A 242 13.46 -11.97 -15.06
CA VAL A 242 12.40 -13.00 -15.15
C VAL A 242 11.31 -12.54 -16.12
N VAL A 243 10.92 -11.25 -16.08
CA VAL A 243 9.99 -10.67 -17.05
C VAL A 243 10.54 -10.82 -18.48
N ASP A 244 11.84 -10.56 -18.69
CA ASP A 244 12.49 -10.69 -20.00
C ASP A 244 12.50 -12.15 -20.48
N VAL A 245 12.76 -13.12 -19.57
CA VAL A 245 12.69 -14.56 -19.88
C VAL A 245 11.27 -14.96 -20.27
N ILE A 246 10.24 -14.49 -19.55
CA ILE A 246 8.84 -14.75 -19.90
C ILE A 246 8.52 -14.13 -21.26
N ALA A 247 8.92 -12.87 -21.50
CA ALA A 247 8.67 -12.15 -22.75
C ALA A 247 9.36 -12.79 -23.98
N SER A 248 10.41 -13.57 -23.77
CA SER A 248 11.12 -14.31 -24.83
C SER A 248 10.49 -15.66 -25.20
N LYS A 249 9.47 -16.12 -24.45
CA LYS A 249 8.83 -17.41 -24.73
C LYS A 249 8.14 -17.44 -26.09
N ALA A 250 8.31 -18.55 -26.80
CA ALA A 250 7.60 -18.77 -28.06
C ALA A 250 6.09 -18.85 -27.81
N THR A 251 5.31 -18.14 -28.59
CA THR A 251 3.85 -18.05 -28.49
C THR A 251 3.15 -18.68 -29.69
N ALA A 252 1.86 -18.95 -29.54
CA ALA A 252 0.97 -19.46 -30.59
C ALA A 252 -0.46 -18.96 -30.37
N VAL A 253 -1.32 -19.16 -31.37
CA VAL A 253 -2.78 -19.09 -31.19
C VAL A 253 -3.26 -20.40 -30.57
N THR A 254 -3.91 -20.31 -29.42
CA THR A 254 -4.42 -21.47 -28.68
C THR A 254 -5.84 -21.20 -28.20
N ASN A 255 -6.80 -22.07 -28.54
CA ASN A 255 -8.21 -21.95 -28.16
C ASN A 255 -8.84 -20.57 -28.47
N GLY A 256 -8.42 -19.95 -29.60
CA GLY A 256 -8.89 -18.61 -30.00
C GLY A 256 -8.18 -17.43 -29.34
N PHE A 257 -7.26 -17.68 -28.40
CA PHE A 257 -6.41 -16.64 -27.81
C PHE A 257 -5.12 -16.50 -28.64
N SER A 258 -4.74 -15.25 -28.92
CA SER A 258 -3.47 -14.94 -29.56
C SER A 258 -2.36 -14.77 -28.52
N ASP A 259 -1.11 -14.95 -28.96
CA ASP A 259 0.10 -14.68 -28.19
C ASP A 259 0.23 -15.49 -26.89
N VAL A 260 -0.33 -16.72 -26.90
CA VAL A 260 -0.27 -17.63 -25.75
C VAL A 260 1.09 -18.33 -25.73
N PRO A 261 1.85 -18.31 -24.62
CA PRO A 261 3.06 -19.12 -24.50
C PRO A 261 2.79 -20.60 -24.80
N LYS A 262 3.64 -21.23 -25.64
CA LYS A 262 3.51 -22.66 -25.97
C LYS A 262 3.71 -23.57 -24.76
N GLU A 263 4.44 -23.10 -23.78
CA GLU A 263 4.61 -23.73 -22.46
C GLU A 263 3.98 -22.83 -21.42
N ASP A 264 3.13 -23.38 -20.55
CA ASP A 264 2.47 -22.63 -19.50
C ASP A 264 3.48 -21.91 -18.59
N VAL A 265 3.34 -20.61 -18.46
CA VAL A 265 4.07 -19.81 -17.46
C VAL A 265 3.14 -19.57 -16.28
N ALA A 266 3.25 -20.45 -15.28
CA ALA A 266 2.34 -20.43 -14.13
C ALA A 266 2.76 -19.43 -13.06
N ILE A 267 1.80 -18.70 -12.50
CA ILE A 267 1.93 -17.96 -11.25
C ILE A 267 1.61 -18.92 -10.10
N THR A 268 2.61 -19.29 -9.34
CA THR A 268 2.48 -20.27 -8.25
C THR A 268 2.01 -19.65 -6.94
N ALA A 269 2.38 -18.38 -6.70
CA ALA A 269 1.88 -17.58 -5.58
C ALA A 269 2.06 -16.09 -5.85
N VAL A 270 1.22 -15.27 -5.19
CA VAL A 270 1.39 -13.81 -5.08
C VAL A 270 1.25 -13.44 -3.61
N LEU A 271 2.31 -12.89 -3.02
CA LEU A 271 2.44 -12.70 -1.58
C LEU A 271 2.83 -11.25 -1.27
N GLN A 272 2.08 -10.57 -0.44
CA GLN A 272 2.52 -9.28 0.12
C GLN A 272 3.66 -9.54 1.13
N ILE A 273 4.82 -8.97 0.87
CA ILE A 273 6.06 -9.17 1.65
C ILE A 273 6.47 -7.93 2.45
N LYS A 274 5.83 -6.76 2.14
CA LYS A 274 6.08 -5.51 2.85
C LYS A 274 4.85 -4.64 2.93
#